data_77c018641c3c0279314a52bf6de44076
#
_entry.id   77c018641c3c0279314a52bf6de44076
#
_cell.length_a   1.000
_cell.length_b   1.000
_cell.length_c   1.000
_cell.angle_alpha   90.00
_cell.angle_beta   90.00
_cell.angle_gamma   90.00
#
_symmetry.space_group_name_H-M   'P 1'
#
loop_
_entity.id
_entity.type
_entity.pdbx_description
1 polymer ?
#
loop_
_entity_poly.entity_id
_entity_poly.type
_entity_poly.pdbx_seq_one_letter_code
_entity_poly.pdbx_strand_id
1 'polypeptide(L)'
;KGHAETPFWQWVCSWARAVRRPSDLGFDDTRFVLPKLHENEHLVQAQSLPDGMLFALPAVGLKEQREERRRTVEERCAMVAELVNSTGQPALVWCHLNDEGDALENLIPDAVQVSGSDSDGRKEERLEAFAEGRARVLITKPKIGAWGLNFQHCNHVTFFPSHSFEQYYQAVRRCWRFGQKRPVTVDIVTTEGERGVMRNLQRKAEQADAMFSRLVLEMNSARGIERINEHTNRMMVPSWV
;
A
#
# COMPACT_ATOMS: atom_id res chain seq x y z
N LYS A 1 3.53 -28.49 14.53
CA LYS A 1 3.21 -27.06 14.65
C LYS A 1 1.71 -26.77 14.39
N GLY A 2 1.00 -27.52 13.57
CA GLY A 2 -0.40 -27.26 13.21
C GLY A 2 -1.45 -27.52 14.30
N HIS A 3 -1.20 -28.36 15.27
CA HIS A 3 -2.17 -28.72 16.33
C HIS A 3 -2.47 -27.60 17.33
N ALA A 4 -1.60 -26.59 17.42
CA ALA A 4 -1.79 -25.44 18.31
C ALA A 4 -2.38 -24.22 17.59
N GLU A 5 -2.65 -24.29 16.31
CA GLU A 5 -3.06 -23.13 15.50
C GLU A 5 -4.50 -22.69 15.82
N THR A 6 -5.45 -23.63 15.84
CA THR A 6 -6.85 -23.31 16.18
C THR A 6 -7.01 -22.77 17.60
N PRO A 7 -6.46 -23.40 18.66
CA PRO A 7 -6.48 -22.84 20.01
C PRO A 7 -5.85 -21.44 20.11
N PHE A 8 -4.77 -21.18 19.36
CA PHE A 8 -4.14 -19.87 19.31
C PHE A 8 -5.10 -18.81 18.74
N TRP A 9 -5.75 -19.10 17.60
CA TRP A 9 -6.69 -18.15 17.01
C TRP A 9 -7.94 -17.96 17.86
N GLN A 10 -8.44 -18.98 18.49
CA GLN A 10 -9.55 -18.88 19.45
C GLN A 10 -9.18 -17.98 20.62
N TRP A 11 -7.97 -18.14 21.17
CA TRP A 11 -7.47 -17.25 22.20
C TRP A 11 -7.35 -15.81 21.70
N VAL A 12 -6.78 -15.56 20.52
CA VAL A 12 -6.74 -14.22 19.93
C VAL A 12 -8.14 -13.64 19.77
N CYS A 13 -9.12 -14.42 19.29
CA CYS A 13 -10.48 -13.99 19.11
C CYS A 13 -11.25 -13.72 20.42
N SER A 14 -10.72 -14.13 21.58
CA SER A 14 -11.33 -13.80 22.87
C SER A 14 -11.22 -12.32 23.22
N TRP A 15 -10.21 -11.63 22.72
CA TRP A 15 -9.93 -10.21 23.01
C TRP A 15 -9.75 -9.32 21.77
N ALA A 16 -9.49 -9.88 20.59
CA ALA A 16 -9.29 -9.15 19.35
C ALA A 16 -10.43 -9.41 18.34
N ARG A 17 -10.68 -8.40 17.50
CA ARG A 17 -11.64 -8.49 16.39
C ARG A 17 -10.98 -7.95 15.13
N ALA A 18 -11.21 -8.64 14.01
CA ALA A 18 -10.77 -8.21 12.70
C ALA A 18 -11.96 -8.10 11.76
N VAL A 19 -12.14 -6.94 11.17
CA VAL A 19 -13.20 -6.65 10.22
C VAL A 19 -12.60 -5.89 9.05
N ARG A 20 -12.75 -6.42 7.84
CA ARG A 20 -12.32 -5.75 6.61
C ARG A 20 -13.51 -5.15 5.86
N ARG A 21 -14.67 -5.80 6.00
CA ARG A 21 -15.91 -5.45 5.33
C ARG A 21 -17.12 -5.92 6.16
N PRO A 22 -18.32 -5.38 5.97
CA PRO A 22 -19.49 -5.75 6.71
C PRO A 22 -19.83 -7.25 6.68
N SER A 23 -19.57 -7.94 5.55
CA SER A 23 -19.83 -9.38 5.44
C SER A 23 -18.97 -10.25 6.37
N ASP A 24 -17.85 -9.75 6.85
CA ASP A 24 -17.05 -10.42 7.87
C ASP A 24 -17.84 -10.56 9.20
N LEU A 25 -18.86 -9.73 9.40
CA LEU A 25 -19.80 -9.77 10.53
C LEU A 25 -21.20 -10.24 10.12
N GLY A 26 -21.38 -10.74 8.90
CA GLY A 26 -22.67 -11.22 8.39
C GLY A 26 -23.62 -10.14 7.85
N PHE A 27 -23.15 -8.91 7.67
CA PHE A 27 -23.91 -7.82 7.05
C PHE A 27 -23.66 -7.72 5.55
N ASP A 28 -24.53 -6.97 4.86
CA ASP A 28 -24.41 -6.73 3.42
C ASP A 28 -23.29 -5.75 3.08
N ASP A 29 -22.46 -6.10 2.07
CA ASP A 29 -21.35 -5.30 1.60
C ASP A 29 -21.73 -4.24 0.56
N THR A 30 -22.94 -4.21 0.04
CA THR A 30 -23.33 -3.49 -1.19
C THR A 30 -22.86 -2.03 -1.22
N ARG A 31 -22.89 -1.34 -0.08
CA ARG A 31 -22.48 0.06 0.04
C ARG A 31 -20.97 0.23 0.29
N PHE A 32 -20.25 -0.86 0.53
CA PHE A 32 -18.86 -0.86 0.99
C PHE A 32 -17.91 -1.55 -0.01
N VAL A 33 -18.46 -1.98 -1.16
CA VAL A 33 -17.64 -2.57 -2.22
C VAL A 33 -16.77 -1.48 -2.82
N LEU A 34 -15.46 -1.70 -2.75
CA LEU A 34 -14.49 -0.82 -3.39
C LEU A 34 -14.47 -1.07 -4.90
N PRO A 35 -14.16 -0.05 -5.70
CA PRO A 35 -13.93 -0.24 -7.13
C PRO A 35 -12.75 -1.18 -7.37
N LYS A 36 -12.62 -1.67 -8.60
CA LYS A 36 -11.52 -2.58 -8.97
C LYS A 36 -10.16 -1.95 -8.70
N LEU A 37 -9.24 -2.76 -8.20
CA LEU A 37 -7.82 -2.44 -8.09
C LEU A 37 -7.10 -3.16 -9.23
N HIS A 38 -6.35 -2.40 -10.01
CA HIS A 38 -5.49 -2.92 -11.08
C HIS A 38 -4.05 -2.70 -10.67
N GLU A 39 -3.30 -3.77 -10.54
CA GLU A 39 -1.87 -3.74 -10.21
C GLU A 39 -1.08 -4.18 -11.44
N ASN A 40 -0.24 -3.28 -11.95
CA ASN A 40 0.62 -3.53 -13.10
C ASN A 40 2.08 -3.50 -12.65
N GLU A 41 2.84 -4.50 -13.02
CA GLU A 41 4.27 -4.55 -12.77
C GLU A 41 5.02 -4.13 -14.05
N HIS A 42 5.87 -3.13 -13.92
CA HIS A 42 6.73 -2.61 -14.99
C HIS A 42 8.17 -2.94 -14.68
N LEU A 43 8.77 -3.76 -15.52
CA LEU A 43 10.16 -4.16 -15.39
C LEU A 43 11.05 -3.23 -16.21
N VAL A 44 11.88 -2.49 -15.53
CA VAL A 44 12.85 -1.57 -16.15
C VAL A 44 14.19 -2.28 -16.33
N GLN A 45 14.76 -2.19 -17.52
CA GLN A 45 16.10 -2.67 -17.77
C GLN A 45 17.12 -1.60 -17.37
N ALA A 46 18.01 -1.95 -16.46
CA ALA A 46 19.10 -1.08 -16.07
C ALA A 46 20.13 -0.97 -17.22
N GLN A 47 20.47 0.24 -17.61
CA GLN A 47 21.47 0.47 -18.67
C GLN A 47 22.91 0.18 -18.20
N SER A 48 23.17 0.32 -16.90
CA SER A 48 24.47 0.02 -16.29
C SER A 48 24.43 -1.29 -15.52
N LEU A 49 25.44 -2.13 -15.71
CA LEU A 49 25.69 -3.30 -14.87
C LEU A 49 26.50 -2.89 -13.63
N PRO A 50 26.37 -3.63 -12.50
CA PRO A 50 27.27 -3.44 -11.38
C PRO A 50 28.74 -3.62 -11.80
N ASP A 51 29.64 -2.83 -11.22
CA ASP A 51 31.06 -2.87 -11.53
C ASP A 51 31.63 -4.29 -11.46
N GLY A 52 32.22 -4.75 -12.56
CA GLY A 52 32.84 -6.07 -12.66
C GLY A 52 31.88 -7.23 -12.91
N MET A 53 30.61 -6.99 -13.16
CA MET A 53 29.61 -8.03 -13.45
C MET A 53 29.19 -8.03 -14.92
N LEU A 54 29.07 -9.24 -15.49
CA LEU A 54 28.55 -9.46 -16.86
C LEU A 54 27.01 -9.59 -16.88
N PHE A 55 26.37 -9.79 -15.72
CA PHE A 55 24.91 -9.96 -15.58
C PHE A 55 24.43 -9.26 -14.31
N ALA A 56 23.22 -8.75 -14.34
CA ALA A 56 22.52 -8.27 -13.15
C ALA A 56 22.18 -9.48 -12.24
N LEU A 57 22.80 -9.56 -11.07
CA LEU A 57 22.45 -10.55 -10.07
C LEU A 57 21.27 -10.03 -9.22
N PRO A 58 20.33 -10.89 -8.82
CA PRO A 58 19.28 -10.50 -7.91
C PRO A 58 19.86 -9.97 -6.60
N ALA A 59 19.46 -8.79 -6.19
CA ALA A 59 19.85 -8.19 -4.91
C ALA A 59 19.22 -8.98 -3.76
N VAL A 60 20.01 -9.76 -3.04
CA VAL A 60 19.54 -10.64 -1.97
C VAL A 60 19.50 -9.92 -0.63
N GLY A 61 20.45 -9.04 -0.37
CA GLY A 61 20.57 -8.30 0.88
C GLY A 61 20.05 -6.85 0.81
N LEU A 62 19.77 -6.25 1.97
CA LEU A 62 19.30 -4.85 2.06
C LEU A 62 20.32 -3.84 1.50
N LYS A 63 21.61 -4.13 1.62
CA LYS A 63 22.70 -3.29 1.08
C LYS A 63 22.68 -3.31 -0.44
N GLU A 64 22.65 -4.51 -1.03
CA GLU A 64 22.63 -4.73 -2.48
C GLU A 64 21.40 -4.09 -3.12
N GLN A 65 20.23 -4.20 -2.47
CA GLN A 65 19.01 -3.55 -2.94
C GLN A 65 19.09 -2.03 -2.90
N ARG A 66 19.75 -1.47 -1.88
CA ARG A 66 19.97 -0.02 -1.82
C ARG A 66 20.92 0.45 -2.92
N GLU A 67 21.94 -0.34 -3.21
CA GLU A 67 22.87 -0.08 -4.30
C GLU A 67 22.17 -0.18 -5.66
N GLU A 68 21.37 -1.24 -5.87
CA GLU A 68 20.54 -1.40 -7.07
C GLU A 68 19.58 -0.23 -7.27
N ARG A 69 18.89 0.20 -6.24
CA ARG A 69 17.99 1.36 -6.32
C ARG A 69 18.70 2.65 -6.68
N ARG A 70 19.88 2.89 -6.12
CA ARG A 70 20.68 4.09 -6.45
C ARG A 70 21.19 4.06 -7.88
N ARG A 71 21.62 2.89 -8.33
CA ARG A 71 22.13 2.71 -9.68
C ARG A 71 21.08 2.90 -10.76
N THR A 72 19.82 2.61 -10.46
CA THR A 72 18.70 2.57 -11.42
C THR A 72 17.68 3.69 -11.19
N VAL A 73 18.06 4.76 -10.50
CA VAL A 73 17.16 5.90 -10.21
C VAL A 73 16.64 6.52 -11.50
N GLU A 74 17.51 6.80 -12.45
CA GLU A 74 17.16 7.50 -13.68
C GLU A 74 16.13 6.72 -14.50
N GLU A 75 16.40 5.45 -14.77
CA GLU A 75 15.54 4.60 -15.58
C GLU A 75 14.18 4.35 -14.92
N ARG A 76 14.16 4.11 -13.60
CA ARG A 76 12.91 3.90 -12.86
C ARG A 76 12.07 5.19 -12.78
N CYS A 77 12.71 6.33 -12.55
CA CYS A 77 12.02 7.62 -12.51
C CYS A 77 11.52 8.03 -13.89
N ALA A 78 12.27 7.75 -14.97
CA ALA A 78 11.82 7.99 -16.33
C ALA A 78 10.56 7.17 -16.67
N MET A 79 10.51 5.88 -16.31
CA MET A 79 9.33 5.03 -16.48
C MET A 79 8.13 5.57 -15.69
N VAL A 80 8.31 5.96 -14.43
CA VAL A 80 7.23 6.54 -13.64
C VAL A 80 6.72 7.83 -14.26
N ALA A 81 7.63 8.71 -14.72
CA ALA A 81 7.26 9.96 -15.36
C ALA A 81 6.48 9.72 -16.67
N GLU A 82 6.87 8.75 -17.48
CA GLU A 82 6.14 8.33 -18.68
C GLU A 82 4.71 7.87 -18.34
N LEU A 83 4.56 6.95 -17.38
CA LEU A 83 3.27 6.43 -16.93
C LEU A 83 2.34 7.55 -16.44
N VAL A 84 2.85 8.46 -15.61
CA VAL A 84 2.09 9.56 -15.02
C VAL A 84 1.73 10.63 -16.06
N ASN A 85 2.65 10.97 -16.93
CA ASN A 85 2.43 12.00 -17.96
C ASN A 85 1.53 11.53 -19.08
N SER A 86 1.55 10.22 -19.41
CA SER A 86 0.69 9.66 -20.47
C SER A 86 -0.81 9.77 -20.16
N THR A 87 -1.19 9.76 -18.88
CA THR A 87 -2.59 9.82 -18.47
C THR A 87 -3.11 11.25 -18.28
N GLY A 88 -2.24 12.20 -17.92
CA GLY A 88 -2.60 13.55 -17.53
C GLY A 88 -3.54 13.66 -16.31
N GLN A 89 -3.82 12.53 -15.63
CA GLN A 89 -4.70 12.45 -14.48
C GLN A 89 -3.94 12.74 -13.17
N PRO A 90 -4.65 13.09 -12.08
CA PRO A 90 -4.04 13.17 -10.76
C PRO A 90 -3.35 11.85 -10.40
N ALA A 91 -2.10 11.94 -9.94
CA ALA A 91 -1.31 10.76 -9.58
C ALA A 91 -0.60 10.94 -8.23
N LEU A 92 -0.54 9.85 -7.48
CA LEU A 92 0.20 9.75 -6.22
C LEU A 92 1.44 8.89 -6.43
N VAL A 93 2.61 9.51 -6.33
CA VAL A 93 3.91 8.90 -6.63
C VAL A 93 4.67 8.62 -5.34
N TRP A 94 4.91 7.35 -5.05
CA TRP A 94 5.63 6.92 -3.86
C TRP A 94 7.09 6.61 -4.17
N CYS A 95 8.00 7.35 -3.55
CA CYS A 95 9.44 7.14 -3.63
C CYS A 95 10.03 6.71 -2.27
N HIS A 96 11.28 6.25 -2.26
CA HIS A 96 12.02 5.85 -1.05
C HIS A 96 13.28 6.68 -0.82
N LEU A 97 13.98 7.04 -1.90
CA LEU A 97 15.20 7.85 -1.88
C LEU A 97 14.86 9.33 -2.08
N ASN A 98 15.73 10.23 -1.62
CA ASN A 98 15.61 11.65 -1.93
C ASN A 98 15.86 11.87 -3.42
N ASP A 99 16.90 11.23 -3.95
CA ASP A 99 17.27 11.34 -5.36
C ASP A 99 16.13 10.91 -6.30
N GLU A 100 15.31 9.93 -5.90
CA GLU A 100 14.10 9.55 -6.64
C GLU A 100 13.06 10.67 -6.62
N GLY A 101 12.84 11.28 -5.45
CA GLY A 101 11.88 12.38 -5.32
C GLY A 101 12.28 13.59 -6.15
N ASP A 102 13.55 13.97 -6.10
CA ASP A 102 14.09 15.12 -6.82
C ASP A 102 14.08 14.88 -8.34
N ALA A 103 14.43 13.68 -8.79
CA ALA A 103 14.36 13.30 -10.20
C ALA A 103 12.92 13.31 -10.73
N LEU A 104 11.96 12.78 -9.95
CA LEU A 104 10.54 12.76 -10.32
C LEU A 104 9.93 14.17 -10.38
N GLU A 105 10.26 15.05 -9.43
CA GLU A 105 9.79 16.44 -9.44
C GLU A 105 10.29 17.20 -10.68
N ASN A 106 11.49 16.90 -11.16
CA ASN A 106 12.04 17.47 -12.39
C ASN A 106 11.42 16.88 -13.67
N LEU A 107 11.05 15.60 -13.67
CA LEU A 107 10.53 14.88 -14.84
C LEU A 107 9.02 15.00 -15.03
N ILE A 108 8.27 15.32 -13.97
CA ILE A 108 6.81 15.37 -14.00
C ILE A 108 6.36 16.83 -13.86
N PRO A 109 5.83 17.44 -14.93
CA PRO A 109 5.24 18.77 -14.84
C PRO A 109 4.09 18.81 -13.83
N ASP A 110 3.94 19.92 -13.12
CA ASP A 110 2.89 20.17 -12.12
C ASP A 110 2.92 19.18 -10.93
N ALA A 111 4.09 18.58 -10.65
CA ALA A 111 4.32 17.80 -9.49
C ALA A 111 4.75 18.65 -8.29
N VAL A 112 4.31 18.27 -7.12
CA VAL A 112 4.81 18.79 -5.84
C VAL A 112 5.41 17.65 -5.04
N GLN A 113 6.61 17.87 -4.51
CA GLN A 113 7.28 16.90 -3.65
C GLN A 113 7.09 17.27 -2.18
N VAL A 114 6.76 16.29 -1.34
CA VAL A 114 6.80 16.42 0.12
C VAL A 114 7.89 15.55 0.68
N SER A 115 8.93 16.20 1.20
CA SER A 115 10.12 15.55 1.75
C SER A 115 10.20 15.63 3.28
N GLY A 116 11.07 14.80 3.88
CA GLY A 116 11.29 14.81 5.32
C GLY A 116 11.93 16.10 5.84
N SER A 117 12.69 16.80 5.00
CA SER A 117 13.38 18.05 5.32
C SER A 117 12.50 19.30 5.22
N ASP A 118 11.32 19.20 4.62
CA ASP A 118 10.39 20.32 4.54
C ASP A 118 9.89 20.70 5.94
N SER A 119 9.64 21.99 6.15
CA SER A 119 8.94 22.47 7.35
C SER A 119 7.51 21.94 7.38
N ASP A 120 6.91 21.85 8.56
CA ASP A 120 5.56 21.30 8.69
C ASP A 120 4.53 22.14 7.91
N GLY A 121 4.63 23.47 7.92
CA GLY A 121 3.77 24.34 7.12
C GLY A 121 3.92 24.08 5.61
N ARG A 122 5.12 23.83 5.11
CA ARG A 122 5.32 23.50 3.68
C ARG A 122 4.77 22.12 3.32
N LYS A 123 4.89 21.15 4.24
CA LYS A 123 4.26 19.82 4.03
C LYS A 123 2.75 19.95 3.95
N GLU A 124 2.14 20.68 4.88
CA GLU A 124 0.70 20.91 4.93
C GLU A 124 0.21 21.60 3.65
N GLU A 125 0.81 22.71 3.26
CA GLU A 125 0.48 23.43 2.02
C GLU A 125 0.49 22.54 0.78
N ARG A 126 1.54 21.71 0.61
CA ARG A 126 1.69 20.83 -0.56
C ARG A 126 0.71 19.65 -0.53
N LEU A 127 0.45 19.09 0.64
CA LEU A 127 -0.54 18.03 0.81
C LEU A 127 -1.96 18.53 0.56
N GLU A 128 -2.29 19.72 1.03
CA GLU A 128 -3.57 20.38 0.75
C GLU A 128 -3.70 20.74 -0.75
N ALA A 129 -2.64 21.26 -1.35
CA ALA A 129 -2.62 21.56 -2.78
C ALA A 129 -2.97 20.34 -3.64
N PHE A 130 -2.47 19.16 -3.27
CA PHE A 130 -2.83 17.93 -3.95
C PHE A 130 -4.26 17.48 -3.60
N ALA A 131 -4.65 17.53 -2.33
CA ALA A 131 -5.99 17.10 -1.89
C ALA A 131 -7.11 17.92 -2.52
N GLU A 132 -6.87 19.21 -2.76
CA GLU A 132 -7.80 20.15 -3.40
C GLU A 132 -7.70 20.18 -4.94
N GLY A 133 -6.77 19.41 -5.52
CA GLY A 133 -6.56 19.36 -6.96
C GLY A 133 -5.82 20.58 -7.55
N ARG A 134 -5.19 21.42 -6.73
CA ARG A 134 -4.33 22.53 -7.18
C ARG A 134 -2.97 22.01 -7.71
N ALA A 135 -2.50 20.88 -7.18
CA ALA A 135 -1.37 20.14 -7.71
C ALA A 135 -1.89 18.84 -8.35
N ARG A 136 -1.43 18.53 -9.56
CA ARG A 136 -1.83 17.32 -10.28
C ARG A 136 -1.16 16.06 -9.71
N VAL A 137 0.11 16.16 -9.35
CA VAL A 137 0.91 15.02 -8.89
C VAL A 137 1.53 15.32 -7.54
N LEU A 138 1.37 14.37 -6.62
CA LEU A 138 2.06 14.39 -5.33
C LEU A 138 3.14 13.33 -5.30
N ILE A 139 4.38 13.76 -5.06
CA ILE A 139 5.53 12.89 -4.84
C ILE A 139 5.89 12.90 -3.36
N THR A 140 5.89 11.73 -2.72
CA THR A 140 6.25 11.64 -1.30
C THR A 140 6.70 10.24 -0.92
N LYS A 141 7.14 10.06 0.30
CA LYS A 141 7.55 8.77 0.85
C LYS A 141 6.45 8.14 1.69
N PRO A 142 6.29 6.80 1.67
CA PRO A 142 5.29 6.12 2.51
C PRO A 142 5.41 6.47 3.99
N LYS A 143 6.62 6.71 4.48
CA LYS A 143 6.86 7.12 5.89
C LYS A 143 6.29 8.52 6.22
N ILE A 144 6.07 9.38 5.22
CA ILE A 144 5.59 10.76 5.41
C ILE A 144 4.10 10.83 5.10
N GLY A 145 3.69 10.37 3.94
CA GLY A 145 2.34 10.59 3.41
C GLY A 145 1.38 9.40 3.55
N ALA A 146 1.85 8.22 4.04
CA ALA A 146 0.97 7.05 4.12
C ALA A 146 0.10 6.99 5.38
N TRP A 147 0.14 7.97 6.26
CA TRP A 147 -0.64 8.01 7.49
C TRP A 147 -1.65 9.17 7.50
N GLY A 148 -2.91 8.86 7.81
CA GLY A 148 -3.95 9.86 8.07
C GLY A 148 -4.55 10.59 6.88
N LEU A 149 -3.94 10.57 5.70
CA LEU A 149 -4.38 11.33 4.53
C LEU A 149 -5.36 10.57 3.63
N ASN A 150 -6.20 11.31 2.90
CA ASN A 150 -7.23 10.78 2.01
C ASN A 150 -7.17 11.45 0.65
N PHE A 151 -6.95 10.65 -0.40
CA PHE A 151 -6.83 11.15 -1.77
C PHE A 151 -7.77 10.42 -2.73
N GLN A 152 -9.09 10.41 -2.41
CA GLN A 152 -10.11 9.72 -3.22
C GLN A 152 -10.33 10.37 -4.60
N HIS A 153 -9.90 11.61 -4.80
CA HIS A 153 -9.91 12.27 -6.11
C HIS A 153 -8.85 11.67 -7.06
N CYS A 154 -7.84 11.00 -6.52
CA CYS A 154 -6.78 10.35 -7.26
C CYS A 154 -7.07 8.85 -7.40
N ASN A 155 -6.87 8.31 -8.59
CA ASN A 155 -7.02 6.89 -8.88
C ASN A 155 -5.83 6.28 -9.63
N HIS A 156 -4.73 7.00 -9.72
CA HIS A 156 -3.47 6.52 -10.27
C HIS A 156 -2.38 6.60 -9.19
N VAL A 157 -1.77 5.49 -8.89
CA VAL A 157 -0.70 5.36 -7.89
C VAL A 157 0.51 4.73 -8.54
N THR A 158 1.69 5.28 -8.33
CA THR A 158 2.94 4.60 -8.71
C THR A 158 3.72 4.25 -7.46
N PHE A 159 4.42 3.13 -7.46
CA PHE A 159 5.11 2.63 -6.30
C PHE A 159 6.44 1.95 -6.67
N PHE A 160 7.50 2.33 -6.00
CA PHE A 160 8.75 1.56 -6.00
C PHE A 160 8.69 0.50 -4.90
N PRO A 161 8.89 -0.78 -5.21
CA PRO A 161 8.67 -1.86 -4.24
C PRO A 161 9.64 -1.78 -3.06
N SER A 162 9.15 -2.20 -1.90
CA SER A 162 9.96 -2.38 -0.69
C SER A 162 9.58 -3.69 -0.01
N HIS A 163 10.37 -4.16 0.94
CA HIS A 163 10.04 -5.36 1.71
C HIS A 163 8.89 -5.17 2.70
N SER A 164 8.37 -3.96 2.85
CA SER A 164 7.27 -3.66 3.75
C SER A 164 5.93 -3.73 3.03
N PHE A 165 5.22 -4.83 3.22
CA PHE A 165 3.84 -4.95 2.76
C PHE A 165 2.93 -3.92 3.42
N GLU A 166 3.18 -3.58 4.68
CA GLU A 166 2.42 -2.54 5.39
C GLU A 166 2.52 -1.18 4.69
N GLN A 167 3.74 -0.76 4.33
CA GLN A 167 3.93 0.49 3.59
C GLN A 167 3.20 0.49 2.25
N TYR A 168 3.28 -0.61 1.50
CA TYR A 168 2.55 -0.77 0.25
C TYR A 168 1.04 -0.68 0.47
N TYR A 169 0.52 -1.47 1.41
CA TYR A 169 -0.90 -1.48 1.75
C TYR A 169 -1.41 -0.09 2.15
N GLN A 170 -0.72 0.59 3.04
CA GLN A 170 -1.07 1.92 3.49
C GLN A 170 -0.99 2.95 2.35
N ALA A 171 0.02 2.86 1.51
CA ALA A 171 0.20 3.74 0.35
C ALA A 171 -0.96 3.63 -0.64
N VAL A 172 -1.36 2.42 -1.00
CA VAL A 172 -2.50 2.16 -1.91
C VAL A 172 -3.82 2.62 -1.29
N ARG A 173 -4.01 2.41 0.01
CA ARG A 173 -5.21 2.80 0.76
C ARG A 173 -5.40 4.31 0.90
N ARG A 174 -4.48 5.15 0.46
CA ARG A 174 -4.73 6.60 0.36
C ARG A 174 -5.70 6.93 -0.76
N CYS A 175 -5.67 6.17 -1.85
CA CYS A 175 -6.54 6.33 -3.02
C CYS A 175 -7.64 5.26 -3.09
N TRP A 176 -7.29 3.99 -2.84
CA TRP A 176 -8.23 2.86 -2.90
C TRP A 176 -8.90 2.63 -1.55
N ARG A 177 -9.94 3.39 -1.29
CA ARG A 177 -10.65 3.39 -0.01
C ARG A 177 -12.13 3.72 -0.19
N PHE A 178 -12.91 3.61 0.88
CA PHE A 178 -14.31 4.00 0.90
C PHE A 178 -14.49 5.44 0.38
N GLY A 179 -15.45 5.62 -0.54
CA GLY A 179 -15.69 6.89 -1.23
C GLY A 179 -14.97 7.03 -2.58
N GLN A 180 -14.02 6.14 -2.92
CA GLN A 180 -13.47 6.06 -4.28
C GLN A 180 -14.53 5.49 -5.23
N LYS A 181 -14.75 6.19 -6.36
CA LYS A 181 -15.77 5.81 -7.36
C LYS A 181 -15.17 5.20 -8.63
N ARG A 182 -13.88 5.39 -8.86
CA ARG A 182 -13.17 4.94 -10.06
C ARG A 182 -12.28 3.75 -9.75
N PRO A 183 -12.09 2.82 -10.71
CA PRO A 183 -11.01 1.83 -10.58
C PRO A 183 -9.69 2.52 -10.29
N VAL A 184 -8.91 1.94 -9.37
CA VAL A 184 -7.58 2.46 -9.02
C VAL A 184 -6.54 1.63 -9.72
N THR A 185 -5.61 2.29 -10.41
CA THR A 185 -4.45 1.67 -11.03
C THR A 185 -3.23 1.91 -10.15
N VAL A 186 -2.49 0.86 -9.88
CA VAL A 186 -1.21 0.89 -9.17
C VAL A 186 -0.13 0.35 -10.11
N ASP A 187 0.75 1.23 -10.56
CA ASP A 187 1.89 0.86 -11.38
C ASP A 187 3.12 0.68 -10.49
N ILE A 188 3.59 -0.55 -10.41
CA ILE A 188 4.76 -0.93 -9.60
C ILE A 188 5.96 -1.00 -10.53
N VAL A 189 6.90 -0.09 -10.36
CA VAL A 189 8.10 0.00 -11.21
C VAL A 189 9.27 -0.65 -10.48
N THR A 190 9.85 -1.67 -11.09
CA THR A 190 10.91 -2.51 -10.52
C THR A 190 12.01 -2.80 -11.53
N THR A 191 13.13 -3.36 -11.09
CA THR A 191 14.23 -3.83 -11.93
C THR A 191 14.42 -5.34 -11.78
N GLU A 192 15.21 -5.93 -12.69
CA GLU A 192 15.61 -7.35 -12.57
C GLU A 192 16.23 -7.66 -11.20
N GLY A 193 17.07 -6.75 -10.68
CA GLY A 193 17.70 -6.91 -9.39
C GLY A 193 16.71 -6.90 -8.21
N GLU A 194 15.53 -6.31 -8.37
CA GLU A 194 14.51 -6.21 -7.33
C GLU A 194 13.43 -7.33 -7.39
N ARG A 195 13.52 -8.30 -8.29
CA ARG A 195 12.55 -9.42 -8.37
C ARG A 195 12.35 -10.15 -7.05
N GLY A 196 13.40 -10.26 -6.22
CA GLY A 196 13.31 -10.84 -4.88
C GLY A 196 12.44 -10.01 -3.93
N VAL A 197 12.45 -8.69 -4.08
CA VAL A 197 11.61 -7.77 -3.31
C VAL A 197 10.14 -7.96 -3.67
N MET A 198 9.84 -8.05 -4.98
CA MET A 198 8.47 -8.27 -5.46
C MET A 198 7.90 -9.61 -4.98
N ARG A 199 8.64 -10.71 -5.15
CA ARG A 199 8.21 -12.01 -4.63
C ARG A 199 7.95 -12.01 -3.13
N ASN A 200 8.78 -11.30 -2.37
CA ASN A 200 8.59 -11.18 -0.92
C ASN A 200 7.35 -10.34 -0.57
N LEU A 201 7.08 -9.27 -1.33
CA LEU A 201 5.89 -8.45 -1.16
C LEU A 201 4.61 -9.26 -1.43
N GLN A 202 4.56 -9.98 -2.54
CA GLN A 202 3.46 -10.87 -2.91
C GLN A 202 3.22 -11.95 -1.86
N ARG A 203 4.27 -12.64 -1.43
CA ARG A 203 4.17 -13.67 -0.36
C ARG A 203 3.61 -13.08 0.95
N LYS A 204 4.02 -11.87 1.32
CA LYS A 204 3.48 -11.21 2.52
C LYS A 204 2.02 -10.80 2.36
N ALA A 205 1.60 -10.38 1.16
CA ALA A 205 0.21 -10.08 0.84
C ALA A 205 -0.66 -11.34 1.02
N GLU A 206 -0.26 -12.46 0.44
CA GLU A 206 -0.95 -13.74 0.57
C GLU A 206 -1.03 -14.22 2.03
N GLN A 207 0.07 -14.09 2.79
CA GLN A 207 0.09 -14.43 4.21
C GLN A 207 -0.84 -13.54 5.04
N ALA A 208 -0.88 -12.24 4.77
CA ALA A 208 -1.79 -11.31 5.44
C ALA A 208 -3.24 -11.65 5.14
N ASP A 209 -3.57 -11.96 3.89
CA ASP A 209 -4.93 -12.34 3.49
C ASP A 209 -5.37 -13.65 4.12
N ALA A 210 -4.51 -14.67 4.11
CA ALA A 210 -4.76 -15.96 4.77
C ALA A 210 -4.95 -15.78 6.29
N MET A 211 -4.13 -14.96 6.92
CA MET A 211 -4.24 -14.64 8.36
C MET A 211 -5.59 -13.98 8.67
N PHE A 212 -5.98 -12.95 7.91
CA PHE A 212 -7.26 -12.28 8.12
C PHE A 212 -8.45 -13.21 7.88
N SER A 213 -8.41 -14.00 6.83
CA SER A 213 -9.46 -14.99 6.53
C SER A 213 -9.63 -16.00 7.66
N ARG A 214 -8.51 -16.47 8.21
CA ARG A 214 -8.53 -17.39 9.35
C ARG A 214 -9.08 -16.71 10.61
N LEU A 215 -8.66 -15.47 10.88
CA LEU A 215 -9.12 -14.72 12.05
C LEU A 215 -10.65 -14.47 12.00
N VAL A 216 -11.17 -14.09 10.82
CA VAL A 216 -12.62 -13.91 10.61
C VAL A 216 -13.38 -15.23 10.80
N LEU A 217 -12.85 -16.34 10.25
CA LEU A 217 -13.45 -17.66 10.40
C LEU A 217 -13.55 -18.07 11.88
N GLU A 218 -12.46 -18.00 12.62
CA GLU A 218 -12.43 -18.38 14.04
C GLU A 218 -13.25 -17.42 14.92
N MET A 219 -13.27 -16.12 14.59
CA MET A 219 -14.12 -15.15 15.26
C MET A 219 -15.61 -15.50 15.11
N ASN A 220 -16.05 -15.85 13.91
CA ASN A 220 -17.43 -16.23 13.64
C ASN A 220 -17.79 -17.58 14.29
N SER A 221 -16.87 -18.55 14.26
CA SER A 221 -17.02 -19.85 14.90
C SER A 221 -17.11 -19.75 16.43
N ALA A 222 -16.23 -18.94 17.04
CA ALA A 222 -16.18 -18.80 18.50
C ALA A 222 -17.40 -18.06 19.10
N ARG A 223 -18.12 -17.31 18.30
CA ARG A 223 -19.23 -16.48 18.81
C ARG A 223 -20.59 -17.08 18.65
N GLY A 224 -20.75 -18.11 17.76
CA GLY A 224 -22.10 -18.53 17.39
C GLY A 224 -22.93 -17.30 17.10
N ILE A 225 -22.56 -16.51 16.07
CA ILE A 225 -23.33 -15.29 15.74
C ILE A 225 -24.68 -15.76 15.25
N GLU A 226 -25.55 -16.10 16.17
CA GLU A 226 -26.97 -16.01 15.94
C GLU A 226 -27.26 -14.55 15.62
N ARG A 227 -27.81 -14.28 14.45
CA ARG A 227 -28.36 -12.97 14.11
C ARG A 227 -29.37 -12.62 15.21
N ILE A 228 -28.94 -11.88 16.20
CA ILE A 228 -29.86 -11.27 17.17
C ILE A 228 -30.50 -10.12 16.42
N ASN A 229 -31.60 -10.40 15.71
CA ASN A 229 -32.43 -9.40 15.04
C ASN A 229 -33.26 -8.57 16.06
N GLU A 230 -33.04 -8.75 17.34
CA GLU A 230 -33.66 -7.99 18.39
C GLU A 230 -32.63 -7.25 19.21
N HIS A 231 -32.70 -5.94 19.18
CA HIS A 231 -32.07 -5.06 20.16
C HIS A 231 -32.68 -5.34 21.54
N THR A 232 -32.30 -6.43 22.17
CA THR A 232 -32.56 -6.58 23.57
C THR A 232 -31.54 -5.77 24.36
N ASN A 233 -31.99 -4.68 24.96
CA ASN A 233 -31.23 -3.82 25.90
C ASN A 233 -30.81 -4.56 27.19
N ARG A 234 -30.56 -5.85 27.15
CA ARG A 234 -30.03 -6.62 28.28
C ARG A 234 -28.51 -6.72 28.13
N MET A 235 -27.80 -5.85 28.81
CA MET A 235 -26.40 -6.06 29.10
C MET A 235 -26.26 -7.39 29.84
N MET A 236 -25.74 -8.42 29.17
CA MET A 236 -25.32 -9.64 29.87
C MET A 236 -23.99 -9.32 30.55
N VAL A 237 -24.02 -9.14 31.85
CA VAL A 237 -22.83 -9.07 32.69
C VAL A 237 -22.20 -10.48 32.69
N PRO A 238 -20.93 -10.63 32.28
CA PRO A 238 -20.27 -11.93 32.34
C PRO A 238 -20.22 -12.46 33.76
N SER A 239 -20.42 -13.77 33.94
CA SER A 239 -20.48 -14.44 35.25
C SER A 239 -19.21 -14.38 36.09
N TRP A 240 -18.15 -13.76 35.55
CA TRP A 240 -16.85 -13.60 36.21
C TRP A 240 -16.59 -12.15 36.68
N VAL A 241 -17.55 -11.25 36.59
CA VAL A 241 -17.51 -9.89 37.14
C VAL A 241 -18.21 -9.84 38.54
#